data_0d15290b8d21c522623fb07d876f5cef
#
_entry.id   0d15290b8d21c522623fb07d876f5cef
#
_cell.length_a   1.000
_cell.length_b   1.000
_cell.length_c   1.000
_cell.angle_alpha   90.00
_cell.angle_beta   90.00
_cell.angle_gamma   90.00
#
_symmetry.space_group_name_H-M   'P 1'
#
loop_
_entity.id
_entity.type
_entity.pdbx_description
1 polymer ?
#
loop_
_entity_poly.entity_id
_entity_poly.type
_entity_poly.pdbx_seq_one_letter_code
_entity_poly.pdbx_strand_id
1 'polypeptide(L)'
;MNASPKASPRSRRPVAAIAALALAAPLLIVSAGTADADSNDSKPAKDAKKLSRKLVRESSTKDAYKHLKALQAIADANGGNRAAGTPGHDKSAEYVYKVLKKAGYKVSYDTFEFAYIETLAEKASVLSPTPRGLGIAAMTYTKSTPVGGITAPLAAAAVDATSGCEAGDYAAGAFTGKIALIKRGGCTFAQKQLVASEAGAVGAIIYNNTAGALAGTLGDPASAKIPTAGLSQAEGEALAADVAAGVVTVGFEVRQLQENRTSKNVIAETPGGDADSTVMVGAHLDSVTAGPGINDNGSGSAGILEVAKELAENLKPGKQQPNKVKFAFWSAEELGLVGSESYVERLTEQQREQIKLYLNFDMIASPNHAQFVYDGDDSDGVGAGPGPEGSAQLERDINRFLDSKGEPHEGTDFSGRSDYGPFIAVGIPSGGTFTGAEGIKTANQAAVFGGTAGVAYDACYHAACDNLKNISMKAFGINIGVIANAVGTYTHDLSSLAEPVASKPTTGGDTSGGGLHSDHDEVAE
;
A
#
# COMPACT_ATOMS: atom_id res chain seq x y z
N MET A 1 18.47 70.21 1.31
CA MET A 1 18.29 71.14 2.44
C MET A 1 18.22 70.27 3.67
N ASN A 2 19.31 70.13 4.37
CA ASN A 2 19.66 70.65 5.68
C ASN A 2 18.65 70.22 6.76
N ALA A 3 18.93 69.63 7.91
CA ALA A 3 20.18 69.45 8.63
C ALA A 3 19.93 68.52 9.85
N SER A 4 20.88 67.72 10.23
CA SER A 4 21.16 67.37 11.64
C SER A 4 21.70 68.59 12.38
N PRO A 5 21.90 68.65 13.70
CA PRO A 5 22.26 67.62 14.67
C PRO A 5 21.79 67.93 16.15
N LYS A 6 22.06 67.09 17.13
CA LYS A 6 22.98 67.38 18.24
C LYS A 6 22.83 66.45 19.44
N ALA A 7 23.94 66.20 20.01
CA ALA A 7 24.31 65.26 21.04
C ALA A 7 24.19 65.79 22.49
N SER A 8 24.14 64.80 23.42
CA SER A 8 24.81 64.74 24.75
C SER A 8 24.27 65.63 25.92
N PRO A 9 24.47 65.33 27.22
CA PRO A 9 25.67 64.68 27.79
C PRO A 9 25.45 63.67 28.95
N ARG A 10 26.58 63.06 29.28
CA ARG A 10 26.94 62.16 30.37
C ARG A 10 26.66 62.74 31.78
N SER A 11 26.31 61.84 32.76
CA SER A 11 26.70 62.03 34.16
C SER A 11 27.25 60.73 34.75
N ARG A 12 28.26 60.88 35.59
CA ARG A 12 29.09 59.83 36.19
C ARG A 12 28.76 59.57 37.65
N ARG A 13 28.78 58.24 38.02
CA ARG A 13 29.27 57.60 39.27
C ARG A 13 28.47 57.74 40.58
N PRO A 14 28.64 56.84 41.62
CA PRO A 14 29.84 56.07 41.94
C PRO A 14 29.65 54.57 42.26
N VAL A 15 30.82 53.91 42.40
CA VAL A 15 31.13 52.54 42.76
C VAL A 15 30.87 52.30 44.25
N ALA A 16 30.25 51.17 44.62
CA ALA A 16 30.36 50.59 45.95
C ALA A 16 30.87 49.14 45.81
N ALA A 17 32.05 48.90 46.31
CA ALA A 17 32.64 47.57 46.42
C ALA A 17 32.06 46.83 47.63
N ILE A 18 31.58 45.63 47.43
CA ILE A 18 31.30 44.68 48.51
C ILE A 18 32.11 43.41 48.19
N ALA A 19 32.98 43.09 49.12
CA ALA A 19 33.79 41.89 49.12
C ALA A 19 32.92 40.64 49.32
N ALA A 20 33.01 39.67 48.45
CA ALA A 20 32.41 38.37 48.66
C ALA A 20 33.52 37.34 49.02
N LEU A 21 33.37 36.75 50.17
CA LEU A 21 34.15 35.60 50.62
C LEU A 21 33.89 34.41 49.68
N ALA A 22 34.96 33.87 49.14
CA ALA A 22 34.95 32.59 48.42
C ALA A 22 34.88 31.42 49.43
N LEU A 23 33.74 30.75 49.50
CA LEU A 23 33.64 29.40 50.09
C LEU A 23 33.83 28.40 48.93
N ALA A 24 34.99 27.75 48.90
CA ALA A 24 35.26 26.61 48.03
C ALA A 24 34.52 25.37 48.56
N ALA A 25 33.45 24.97 47.90
CA ALA A 25 32.87 23.66 48.05
C ALA A 25 33.46 22.73 46.97
N PRO A 26 33.89 21.50 47.32
CA PRO A 26 34.38 20.57 46.31
C PRO A 26 33.21 20.08 45.45
N LEU A 27 33.29 20.32 44.13
CA LEU A 27 32.45 19.65 43.16
C LEU A 27 32.78 18.15 43.18
N LEU A 28 31.97 17.37 43.83
CA LEU A 28 31.87 15.95 43.54
C LEU A 28 31.24 15.79 42.17
N ILE A 29 32.07 15.54 41.13
CA ILE A 29 31.62 15.03 39.86
C ILE A 29 31.16 13.60 40.13
N VAL A 30 29.86 13.46 40.40
CA VAL A 30 29.18 12.16 40.24
C VAL A 30 29.13 11.91 38.75
N SER A 31 30.08 11.16 38.25
CA SER A 31 29.91 10.48 36.95
C SER A 31 28.70 9.57 37.11
N ALA A 32 27.55 10.02 36.65
CA ALA A 32 26.42 9.14 36.37
C ALA A 32 26.90 8.18 35.29
N GLY A 33 27.50 7.09 35.73
CA GLY A 33 27.63 5.90 34.91
C GLY A 33 26.21 5.56 34.47
N THR A 34 25.96 5.51 33.22
CA THR A 34 24.81 4.83 32.63
C THR A 34 24.88 3.39 33.16
N ALA A 35 24.20 3.14 34.28
CA ALA A 35 23.94 1.78 34.70
C ALA A 35 23.13 1.16 33.56
N ASP A 36 23.73 0.25 32.83
CA ASP A 36 23.05 -0.64 31.93
C ASP A 36 21.88 -1.26 32.70
N ALA A 37 20.65 -0.90 32.30
CA ALA A 37 19.41 -1.48 32.82
C ALA A 37 19.24 -2.96 32.42
N ASP A 38 20.31 -3.63 32.04
CA ASP A 38 20.34 -4.98 31.46
C ASP A 38 20.30 -6.13 32.49
N SER A 39 20.17 -5.83 33.80
CA SER A 39 20.29 -6.89 34.84
C SER A 39 19.00 -7.65 35.12
N ASN A 40 17.83 -7.18 34.66
CA ASN A 40 16.52 -7.77 34.97
C ASN A 40 15.76 -8.41 33.80
N ASP A 41 16.28 -8.34 32.58
CA ASP A 41 15.63 -8.95 31.45
C ASP A 41 15.53 -10.48 31.59
N SER A 42 14.37 -11.02 31.18
CA SER A 42 14.17 -12.46 31.04
C SER A 42 15.15 -13.07 30.03
N LYS A 43 15.36 -14.38 30.09
CA LYS A 43 16.22 -15.04 29.09
C LYS A 43 15.70 -14.85 27.64
N PRO A 44 14.38 -14.99 27.36
CA PRO A 44 13.84 -14.68 26.02
C PRO A 44 14.18 -13.26 25.57
N ALA A 45 13.98 -12.25 26.40
CA ALA A 45 14.28 -10.86 26.09
C ALA A 45 15.76 -10.62 25.76
N LYS A 46 16.68 -11.26 26.52
CA LYS A 46 18.13 -11.19 26.23
C LYS A 46 18.50 -11.85 24.91
N ASP A 47 17.91 -13.01 24.61
CA ASP A 47 18.16 -13.74 23.37
C ASP A 47 17.55 -12.96 22.18
N ALA A 48 16.37 -12.35 22.33
CA ALA A 48 15.73 -11.45 21.38
C ALA A 48 16.62 -10.24 21.02
N LYS A 49 17.06 -9.49 22.04
CA LYS A 49 17.99 -8.36 21.85
C LYS A 49 19.27 -8.75 21.13
N LYS A 50 19.82 -9.92 21.47
CA LYS A 50 21.05 -10.44 20.84
C LYS A 50 20.83 -10.79 19.37
N LEU A 51 19.73 -11.50 19.04
CA LEU A 51 19.42 -11.89 17.67
C LEU A 51 19.07 -10.67 16.84
N SER A 52 18.22 -9.77 17.34
CA SER A 52 17.86 -8.52 16.67
C SER A 52 19.10 -7.69 16.28
N ARG A 53 19.98 -7.38 17.26
CA ARG A 53 21.22 -6.65 17.00
C ARG A 53 22.10 -7.35 15.96
N LYS A 54 22.09 -8.67 15.92
CA LYS A 54 22.86 -9.46 14.97
C LYS A 54 22.27 -9.39 13.58
N LEU A 55 20.96 -9.60 13.44
CA LEU A 55 20.27 -9.51 12.16
C LEU A 55 20.35 -8.10 11.56
N VAL A 56 20.14 -7.05 12.37
CA VAL A 56 20.29 -5.65 11.93
C VAL A 56 21.68 -5.35 11.38
N ARG A 57 22.73 -5.96 11.96
CA ARG A 57 24.09 -5.78 11.47
C ARG A 57 24.39 -6.59 10.21
N GLU A 58 23.83 -7.78 10.09
CA GLU A 58 24.14 -8.77 9.04
C GLU A 58 23.23 -8.64 7.82
N SER A 59 21.97 -8.22 7.99
CA SER A 59 21.07 -7.98 6.85
C SER A 59 21.53 -6.77 6.04
N SER A 60 22.08 -7.04 4.89
CA SER A 60 22.78 -6.06 4.07
C SER A 60 21.88 -5.50 2.97
N THR A 61 21.70 -4.18 2.92
CA THR A 61 21.03 -3.49 1.80
C THR A 61 21.64 -3.86 0.45
N LYS A 62 22.96 -4.08 0.39
CA LYS A 62 23.64 -4.50 -0.83
C LYS A 62 23.26 -5.91 -1.26
N ASP A 63 23.06 -6.81 -0.30
CA ASP A 63 22.66 -8.20 -0.59
C ASP A 63 21.18 -8.28 -0.93
N ALA A 64 20.31 -7.54 -0.23
CA ALA A 64 18.91 -7.37 -0.61
C ALA A 64 18.75 -6.80 -2.03
N TYR A 65 19.59 -5.83 -2.42
CA TYR A 65 19.59 -5.28 -3.78
C TYR A 65 19.96 -6.31 -4.86
N LYS A 66 20.65 -7.40 -4.51
CA LYS A 66 20.87 -8.52 -5.46
C LYS A 66 19.56 -9.25 -5.78
N HIS A 67 18.65 -9.33 -4.80
CA HIS A 67 17.31 -9.88 -5.02
C HIS A 67 16.49 -8.99 -5.95
N LEU A 68 16.53 -7.66 -5.77
CA LEU A 68 15.90 -6.72 -6.72
C LEU A 68 16.42 -6.89 -8.14
N LYS A 69 17.75 -7.05 -8.31
CA LYS A 69 18.33 -7.34 -9.64
C LYS A 69 17.84 -8.64 -10.24
N ALA A 70 17.64 -9.66 -9.42
CA ALA A 70 17.11 -10.94 -9.90
C ALA A 70 15.65 -10.80 -10.34
N LEU A 71 14.82 -10.08 -9.56
CA LEU A 71 13.42 -9.81 -9.92
C LEU A 71 13.32 -8.96 -11.19
N GLN A 72 14.15 -7.92 -11.34
CA GLN A 72 14.22 -7.14 -12.58
C GLN A 72 14.58 -8.02 -13.79
N ALA A 73 15.63 -8.84 -13.68
CA ALA A 73 16.04 -9.72 -14.76
C ALA A 73 14.96 -10.74 -15.13
N ILE A 74 14.17 -11.20 -14.15
CA ILE A 74 13.01 -12.06 -14.38
C ILE A 74 11.94 -11.30 -15.15
N ALA A 75 11.60 -10.07 -14.74
CA ALA A 75 10.64 -9.24 -15.46
C ALA A 75 11.09 -8.99 -16.90
N ASP A 76 12.35 -8.57 -17.10
CA ASP A 76 12.93 -8.28 -18.43
C ASP A 76 12.84 -9.49 -19.37
N ALA A 77 13.01 -10.70 -18.83
CA ALA A 77 12.95 -11.94 -19.61
C ALA A 77 11.51 -12.43 -19.86
N ASN A 78 10.49 -11.86 -19.21
CA ASN A 78 9.11 -12.36 -19.21
C ASN A 78 8.08 -11.25 -19.50
N GLY A 79 8.32 -10.44 -20.51
CA GLY A 79 7.35 -9.43 -20.95
C GLY A 79 7.37 -8.11 -20.17
N GLY A 80 8.41 -7.90 -19.35
CA GLY A 80 8.62 -6.64 -18.62
C GLY A 80 7.89 -6.53 -17.29
N ASN A 81 7.22 -7.60 -16.83
CA ASN A 81 6.47 -7.60 -15.58
C ASN A 81 6.58 -8.93 -14.82
N ARG A 82 6.03 -8.95 -13.60
CA ARG A 82 5.94 -10.10 -12.71
C ARG A 82 4.49 -10.33 -12.23
N ALA A 83 3.53 -9.91 -13.05
CA ALA A 83 2.12 -9.94 -12.72
C ALA A 83 1.62 -11.35 -12.42
N ALA A 84 0.67 -11.47 -11.49
CA ALA A 84 0.07 -12.74 -11.10
C ALA A 84 -0.48 -13.52 -12.31
N GLY A 85 -0.28 -14.84 -12.31
CA GLY A 85 -0.72 -15.70 -13.41
C GLY A 85 0.08 -15.53 -14.72
N THR A 86 1.26 -14.89 -14.65
CA THR A 86 2.20 -14.75 -15.78
C THR A 86 3.49 -15.54 -15.54
N PRO A 87 4.27 -15.84 -16.60
CA PRO A 87 5.59 -16.45 -16.43
C PRO A 87 6.55 -15.63 -15.56
N GLY A 88 6.41 -14.30 -15.53
CA GLY A 88 7.22 -13.41 -14.68
C GLY A 88 7.01 -13.68 -13.19
N HIS A 89 5.73 -13.82 -12.76
CA HIS A 89 5.43 -14.20 -11.39
C HIS A 89 5.90 -15.62 -11.07
N ASP A 90 5.62 -16.58 -11.95
CA ASP A 90 6.04 -17.98 -11.77
C ASP A 90 7.56 -18.10 -11.55
N LYS A 91 8.37 -17.36 -12.30
CA LYS A 91 9.82 -17.34 -12.16
C LYS A 91 10.27 -16.61 -10.90
N SER A 92 9.56 -15.57 -10.47
CA SER A 92 9.81 -14.88 -9.20
C SER A 92 9.55 -15.82 -8.02
N ALA A 93 8.42 -16.52 -8.02
CA ALA A 93 8.08 -17.51 -7.01
C ALA A 93 9.11 -18.68 -6.98
N GLU A 94 9.54 -19.15 -8.13
CA GLU A 94 10.59 -20.19 -8.24
C GLU A 94 11.93 -19.70 -7.68
N TYR A 95 12.29 -18.44 -7.94
CA TYR A 95 13.51 -17.82 -7.41
C TYR A 95 13.48 -17.74 -5.89
N VAL A 96 12.42 -17.18 -5.32
CA VAL A 96 12.23 -17.06 -3.86
C VAL A 96 12.22 -18.43 -3.20
N TYR A 97 11.45 -19.38 -3.75
CA TYR A 97 11.42 -20.78 -3.28
C TYR A 97 12.83 -21.39 -3.19
N LYS A 98 13.63 -21.26 -4.24
CA LYS A 98 14.99 -21.83 -4.29
C LYS A 98 15.92 -21.20 -3.25
N VAL A 99 15.84 -19.86 -3.07
CA VAL A 99 16.66 -19.14 -2.09
C VAL A 99 16.32 -19.62 -0.68
N LEU A 100 15.04 -19.67 -0.31
CA LEU A 100 14.59 -20.08 1.01
C LEU A 100 14.84 -21.58 1.26
N LYS A 101 14.62 -22.43 0.27
CA LYS A 101 14.92 -23.86 0.38
C LYS A 101 16.40 -24.11 0.62
N LYS A 102 17.28 -23.37 -0.08
CA LYS A 102 18.73 -23.44 0.12
C LYS A 102 19.13 -22.95 1.51
N ALA A 103 18.44 -21.95 2.05
CA ALA A 103 18.64 -21.45 3.41
C ALA A 103 18.17 -22.42 4.50
N GLY A 104 17.42 -23.47 4.14
CA GLY A 104 17.01 -24.52 5.08
C GLY A 104 15.59 -24.42 5.61
N TYR A 105 14.76 -23.52 5.05
CA TYR A 105 13.35 -23.42 5.39
C TYR A 105 12.54 -24.63 4.87
N LYS A 106 11.42 -24.90 5.54
CA LYS A 106 10.32 -25.68 4.97
C LYS A 106 9.55 -24.75 4.04
N VAL A 107 9.69 -24.95 2.73
CA VAL A 107 9.07 -24.06 1.73
C VAL A 107 7.99 -24.82 0.99
N SER A 108 6.85 -24.19 0.82
CA SER A 108 5.71 -24.68 0.05
C SER A 108 5.16 -23.61 -0.87
N TYR A 109 4.48 -24.04 -1.93
CA TYR A 109 3.57 -23.19 -2.69
C TYR A 109 2.17 -23.35 -2.11
N ASP A 110 1.53 -22.24 -1.86
CA ASP A 110 0.14 -22.13 -1.51
C ASP A 110 -0.62 -21.65 -2.75
N THR A 111 -1.31 -22.58 -3.42
CA THR A 111 -1.88 -22.37 -4.75
C THR A 111 -3.36 -22.00 -4.64
N PHE A 112 -3.80 -21.05 -5.46
CA PHE A 112 -5.18 -20.59 -5.55
C PHE A 112 -5.56 -20.28 -7.00
N GLU A 113 -6.86 -20.25 -7.28
CA GLU A 113 -7.43 -19.81 -8.56
C GLU A 113 -7.97 -18.39 -8.42
N PHE A 114 -7.90 -17.63 -9.50
CA PHE A 114 -8.41 -16.26 -9.55
C PHE A 114 -8.86 -15.87 -10.95
N ALA A 115 -9.75 -14.90 -11.03
CA ALA A 115 -10.16 -14.31 -12.30
C ALA A 115 -9.06 -13.35 -12.79
N TYR A 116 -8.38 -13.72 -13.85
CA TYR A 116 -7.40 -12.87 -14.52
C TYR A 116 -8.10 -11.97 -15.53
N ILE A 117 -7.79 -10.67 -15.46
CA ILE A 117 -8.34 -9.67 -16.36
C ILE A 117 -7.20 -8.87 -16.97
N GLU A 118 -7.21 -8.75 -18.29
CA GLU A 118 -6.27 -7.94 -19.03
C GLU A 118 -7.03 -7.08 -20.03
N THR A 119 -6.83 -5.77 -19.99
CA THR A 119 -7.43 -4.85 -20.96
C THR A 119 -6.67 -4.91 -22.28
N LEU A 120 -7.32 -5.44 -23.30
CA LEU A 120 -6.77 -5.60 -24.66
C LEU A 120 -7.03 -4.37 -25.55
N ALA A 121 -8.08 -3.62 -25.28
CA ALA A 121 -8.40 -2.37 -25.96
C ALA A 121 -9.31 -1.51 -25.10
N GLU A 122 -9.02 -0.20 -25.13
CA GLU A 122 -9.83 0.82 -24.46
C GLU A 122 -9.70 2.12 -25.28
N LYS A 123 -10.68 2.36 -26.16
CA LYS A 123 -10.68 3.48 -27.09
C LYS A 123 -12.08 3.99 -27.30
N ALA A 124 -12.27 5.29 -27.19
CA ALA A 124 -13.50 5.92 -27.63
C ALA A 124 -13.23 7.26 -28.31
N SER A 125 -14.11 7.63 -29.22
CA SER A 125 -14.07 8.94 -29.90
C SER A 125 -15.44 9.35 -30.36
N VAL A 126 -15.74 10.63 -30.25
CA VAL A 126 -16.85 11.24 -30.97
C VAL A 126 -16.47 11.31 -32.45
N LEU A 127 -17.31 10.77 -33.32
CA LEU A 127 -17.14 10.77 -34.78
C LEU A 127 -17.92 11.91 -35.45
N SER A 128 -19.08 12.26 -34.85
CA SER A 128 -19.90 13.40 -35.29
C SER A 128 -20.71 13.95 -34.12
N PRO A 129 -21.11 15.24 -34.08
CA PRO A 129 -20.84 16.26 -35.10
C PRO A 129 -19.41 16.81 -35.09
N THR A 130 -18.75 16.85 -33.93
CA THR A 130 -17.39 17.39 -33.78
C THR A 130 -16.44 16.28 -33.34
N PRO A 131 -15.60 15.74 -34.24
CA PRO A 131 -14.69 14.64 -33.91
C PRO A 131 -13.69 15.00 -32.81
N ARG A 132 -13.58 14.14 -31.80
CA ARG A 132 -12.59 14.23 -30.71
C ARG A 132 -12.40 12.89 -30.00
N GLY A 133 -11.21 12.65 -29.44
CA GLY A 133 -10.94 11.53 -28.54
C GLY A 133 -11.69 11.67 -27.23
N LEU A 134 -11.94 10.53 -26.56
CA LEU A 134 -12.50 10.44 -25.21
C LEU A 134 -11.57 9.58 -24.37
N GLY A 135 -11.25 10.05 -23.16
CA GLY A 135 -10.41 9.34 -22.19
C GLY A 135 -11.23 8.35 -21.37
N ILE A 136 -11.53 7.19 -21.95
CA ILE A 136 -12.28 6.14 -21.25
C ILE A 136 -11.37 5.19 -20.49
N ALA A 137 -11.92 4.55 -19.44
CA ALA A 137 -11.36 3.38 -18.78
C ALA A 137 -12.37 2.21 -18.85
N ALA A 138 -11.94 1.06 -19.37
CA ALA A 138 -12.79 -0.14 -19.41
C ALA A 138 -13.12 -0.58 -17.99
N MET A 139 -14.40 -0.77 -17.68
CA MET A 139 -14.77 -1.29 -16.36
C MET A 139 -14.33 -2.74 -16.21
N THR A 140 -13.78 -3.08 -15.07
CA THR A 140 -13.39 -4.46 -14.73
C THR A 140 -14.58 -5.40 -14.89
N TYR A 141 -14.35 -6.55 -15.48
CA TYR A 141 -15.38 -7.53 -15.89
C TYR A 141 -16.32 -7.09 -17.03
N THR A 142 -16.05 -5.99 -17.72
CA THR A 142 -16.91 -5.58 -18.85
C THR A 142 -16.96 -6.62 -19.95
N LYS A 143 -18.08 -6.69 -20.66
CA LYS A 143 -18.15 -7.43 -21.92
C LYS A 143 -17.25 -6.79 -22.98
N SER A 144 -16.57 -7.60 -23.78
CA SER A 144 -15.78 -7.10 -24.91
C SER A 144 -16.67 -6.69 -26.08
N THR A 145 -16.31 -5.59 -26.74
CA THR A 145 -16.79 -5.29 -28.10
C THR A 145 -16.17 -6.26 -29.11
N PRO A 146 -16.68 -6.36 -30.32
CA PRO A 146 -15.92 -6.90 -31.45
C PRO A 146 -14.57 -6.17 -31.62
N VAL A 147 -13.62 -6.83 -32.31
CA VAL A 147 -12.35 -6.19 -32.71
C VAL A 147 -12.66 -5.02 -33.62
N GLY A 148 -12.10 -3.84 -33.32
CA GLY A 148 -12.40 -2.59 -34.01
C GLY A 148 -13.60 -1.83 -33.43
N GLY A 149 -14.23 -2.38 -32.39
CA GLY A 149 -15.27 -1.69 -31.64
C GLY A 149 -16.66 -1.69 -32.30
N ILE A 150 -17.53 -0.84 -31.76
CA ILE A 150 -18.85 -0.54 -32.28
C ILE A 150 -18.95 0.96 -32.60
N THR A 151 -19.76 1.29 -33.62
CA THR A 151 -20.11 2.66 -33.91
C THR A 151 -21.61 2.82 -33.75
N ALA A 152 -22.04 3.70 -32.85
CA ALA A 152 -23.47 3.92 -32.60
C ALA A 152 -23.73 5.35 -32.11
N PRO A 153 -24.97 5.84 -32.25
CA PRO A 153 -25.38 7.07 -31.59
C PRO A 153 -25.39 6.94 -30.07
N LEU A 154 -25.16 8.04 -29.34
CA LEU A 154 -25.39 8.14 -27.93
C LEU A 154 -26.85 8.44 -27.60
N ALA A 155 -27.31 7.93 -26.44
CA ALA A 155 -28.51 8.38 -25.77
C ALA A 155 -28.20 8.59 -24.29
N ALA A 156 -28.55 9.75 -23.75
CA ALA A 156 -28.33 10.04 -22.33
C ALA A 156 -29.50 9.55 -21.49
N ALA A 157 -29.21 8.82 -20.41
CA ALA A 157 -30.16 8.47 -19.38
C ALA A 157 -30.59 9.72 -18.60
N ALA A 158 -31.79 9.69 -18.00
CA ALA A 158 -32.25 10.76 -17.16
C ALA A 158 -31.28 10.99 -15.98
N VAL A 159 -31.09 12.25 -15.60
CA VAL A 159 -30.23 12.62 -14.48
C VAL A 159 -31.11 13.08 -13.32
N ASP A 160 -31.17 12.27 -12.29
CA ASP A 160 -31.87 12.54 -11.03
C ASP A 160 -31.07 11.99 -9.84
N ALA A 161 -31.71 11.67 -8.71
CA ALA A 161 -31.05 11.10 -7.53
C ALA A 161 -30.56 9.65 -7.74
N THR A 162 -31.17 8.92 -8.68
CA THR A 162 -30.92 7.49 -8.98
C THR A 162 -30.46 7.27 -10.43
N SER A 163 -29.92 8.27 -11.07
CA SER A 163 -29.57 8.33 -12.49
C SER A 163 -29.14 7.00 -13.13
N GLY A 164 -29.93 6.47 -14.03
CA GLY A 164 -29.65 5.23 -14.79
C GLY A 164 -29.80 3.94 -13.99
N CYS A 165 -30.42 3.96 -12.79
CA CYS A 165 -30.60 2.78 -11.93
C CYS A 165 -31.90 2.03 -12.19
N GLU A 166 -32.85 2.65 -12.85
CA GLU A 166 -34.21 2.11 -13.06
C GLU A 166 -34.73 2.33 -14.47
N ALA A 167 -35.70 1.52 -14.87
CA ALA A 167 -36.25 1.57 -16.24
C ALA A 167 -36.84 2.94 -16.61
N GLY A 168 -37.30 3.71 -15.61
CA GLY A 168 -37.83 5.06 -15.78
C GLY A 168 -36.81 6.06 -16.31
N ASP A 169 -35.52 5.82 -16.12
CA ASP A 169 -34.42 6.68 -16.58
C ASP A 169 -34.17 6.56 -18.09
N TYR A 170 -34.76 5.56 -18.72
CA TYR A 170 -34.56 5.23 -20.14
C TYR A 170 -35.86 5.39 -20.91
N ALA A 171 -35.97 6.46 -21.68
CA ALA A 171 -37.15 6.68 -22.49
C ALA A 171 -37.40 5.51 -23.47
N ALA A 172 -38.62 5.01 -23.52
CA ALA A 172 -38.97 3.80 -24.26
C ALA A 172 -38.53 3.87 -25.73
N GLY A 173 -37.75 2.87 -26.17
CA GLY A 173 -37.20 2.77 -27.53
C GLY A 173 -36.06 3.75 -27.86
N ALA A 174 -35.73 4.69 -26.98
CA ALA A 174 -34.71 5.71 -27.25
C ALA A 174 -33.28 5.14 -27.23
N PHE A 175 -33.05 3.98 -26.58
CA PHE A 175 -31.73 3.38 -26.40
C PHE A 175 -31.45 2.20 -27.34
N THR A 176 -32.45 1.72 -28.06
CA THR A 176 -32.30 0.58 -28.97
C THR A 176 -31.21 0.80 -30.00
N GLY A 177 -30.17 -0.02 -29.97
CA GLY A 177 -28.99 0.04 -30.84
C GLY A 177 -28.07 1.23 -30.61
N LYS A 178 -28.19 1.91 -29.46
CA LYS A 178 -27.35 3.05 -29.07
C LYS A 178 -26.41 2.72 -27.93
N ILE A 179 -25.43 3.57 -27.67
CA ILE A 179 -24.61 3.55 -26.49
C ILE A 179 -25.26 4.46 -25.43
N ALA A 180 -25.52 3.93 -24.24
CA ALA A 180 -26.08 4.71 -23.15
C ALA A 180 -24.99 5.57 -22.48
N LEU A 181 -25.26 6.87 -22.32
CA LEU A 181 -24.46 7.79 -21.51
C LEU A 181 -25.16 7.97 -20.16
N ILE A 182 -24.49 7.58 -19.07
CA ILE A 182 -25.10 7.46 -17.74
C ILE A 182 -24.25 8.21 -16.73
N LYS A 183 -24.86 8.95 -15.79
CA LYS A 183 -24.14 9.57 -14.67
C LYS A 183 -23.93 8.56 -13.55
N ARG A 184 -22.77 8.59 -12.89
CA ARG A 184 -22.46 7.82 -11.67
C ARG A 184 -23.32 8.26 -10.50
N GLY A 185 -23.60 7.36 -9.56
CA GLY A 185 -24.34 7.57 -8.32
C GLY A 185 -25.67 6.84 -8.27
N GLY A 186 -26.19 6.59 -7.07
CA GLY A 186 -27.48 5.97 -6.81
C GLY A 186 -27.51 4.44 -6.81
N CYS A 187 -26.69 3.76 -7.60
CA CYS A 187 -26.58 2.31 -7.62
C CYS A 187 -25.26 1.86 -8.28
N THR A 188 -24.97 0.55 -8.20
CA THR A 188 -23.77 -0.06 -8.75
C THR A 188 -23.66 0.09 -10.28
N PHE A 189 -22.44 0.06 -10.80
CA PHE A 189 -22.19 0.08 -12.24
C PHE A 189 -22.81 -1.12 -12.96
N ALA A 190 -22.81 -2.29 -12.28
CA ALA A 190 -23.51 -3.49 -12.77
C ALA A 190 -25.00 -3.24 -13.00
N GLN A 191 -25.68 -2.60 -12.06
CA GLN A 191 -27.10 -2.27 -12.16
C GLN A 191 -27.36 -1.29 -13.31
N LYS A 192 -26.54 -0.22 -13.42
CA LYS A 192 -26.69 0.78 -14.50
C LYS A 192 -26.60 0.16 -15.89
N GLN A 193 -25.57 -0.67 -16.14
CA GLN A 193 -25.41 -1.30 -17.45
C GLN A 193 -26.46 -2.40 -17.71
N LEU A 194 -26.95 -3.07 -16.66
CA LEU A 194 -28.05 -4.03 -16.77
C LEU A 194 -29.31 -3.34 -17.29
N VAL A 195 -29.77 -2.27 -16.62
CA VAL A 195 -30.98 -1.55 -17.02
C VAL A 195 -30.83 -0.89 -18.40
N ALA A 196 -29.63 -0.35 -18.71
CA ALA A 196 -29.34 0.15 -20.06
C ALA A 196 -29.45 -0.95 -21.14
N SER A 197 -28.96 -2.15 -20.83
CA SER A 197 -29.06 -3.32 -21.71
C SER A 197 -30.51 -3.75 -21.93
N GLU A 198 -31.34 -3.74 -20.90
CA GLU A 198 -32.78 -4.03 -20.95
C GLU A 198 -33.54 -2.97 -21.77
N ALA A 199 -33.08 -1.71 -21.75
CA ALA A 199 -33.59 -0.64 -22.62
C ALA A 199 -33.11 -0.75 -24.07
N GLY A 200 -32.29 -1.76 -24.42
CA GLY A 200 -31.82 -2.05 -25.78
C GLY A 200 -30.49 -1.37 -26.13
N ALA A 201 -29.75 -0.82 -25.18
CA ALA A 201 -28.44 -0.26 -25.43
C ALA A 201 -27.43 -1.37 -25.82
N VAL A 202 -26.50 -1.04 -26.73
CA VAL A 202 -25.44 -1.95 -27.21
C VAL A 202 -24.09 -1.71 -26.52
N GLY A 203 -24.00 -0.69 -25.64
CA GLY A 203 -22.86 -0.33 -24.83
C GLY A 203 -23.25 0.74 -23.82
N ALA A 204 -22.42 0.97 -22.81
CA ALA A 204 -22.61 2.01 -21.81
C ALA A 204 -21.31 2.78 -21.57
N ILE A 205 -21.41 4.09 -21.46
CA ILE A 205 -20.36 4.99 -20.97
C ILE A 205 -20.91 5.65 -19.72
N ILE A 206 -20.30 5.35 -18.58
CA ILE A 206 -20.69 5.91 -17.27
C ILE A 206 -19.69 7.03 -16.95
N TYR A 207 -20.17 8.25 -16.75
CA TYR A 207 -19.30 9.36 -16.41
C TYR A 207 -19.36 9.69 -14.92
N ASN A 208 -18.23 10.17 -14.39
CA ASN A 208 -18.06 10.45 -12.99
C ASN A 208 -19.00 11.56 -12.50
N ASN A 209 -19.38 11.51 -11.25
CA ASN A 209 -20.17 12.55 -10.55
C ASN A 209 -19.27 13.53 -9.75
N THR A 210 -17.97 13.23 -9.66
CA THR A 210 -16.92 14.06 -9.07
C THR A 210 -15.84 14.36 -10.10
N ALA A 211 -14.96 15.34 -9.83
CA ALA A 211 -13.87 15.68 -10.74
C ALA A 211 -12.89 14.50 -10.88
N GLY A 212 -12.38 14.26 -12.07
CA GLY A 212 -11.40 13.22 -12.38
C GLY A 212 -11.93 12.11 -13.28
N ALA A 213 -11.05 11.18 -13.63
CA ALA A 213 -11.38 9.98 -14.40
C ALA A 213 -12.28 9.04 -13.59
N LEU A 214 -12.91 8.10 -14.26
CA LEU A 214 -13.69 7.04 -13.61
C LEU A 214 -13.14 5.68 -14.06
N ALA A 215 -12.50 4.96 -13.17
CA ALA A 215 -12.30 3.53 -13.26
C ALA A 215 -13.34 2.84 -12.34
N GLY A 216 -13.73 1.60 -12.66
CA GLY A 216 -14.70 0.89 -11.84
C GLY A 216 -14.82 -0.58 -12.21
N THR A 217 -15.62 -1.30 -11.45
CA THR A 217 -15.87 -2.74 -11.63
C THR A 217 -17.37 -3.04 -11.78
N LEU A 218 -17.68 -4.08 -12.53
CA LEU A 218 -19.03 -4.65 -12.57
C LEU A 218 -19.24 -5.74 -11.50
N GLY A 219 -18.23 -5.93 -10.61
CA GLY A 219 -18.27 -6.86 -9.49
C GLY A 219 -17.95 -8.30 -9.87
N ASP A 220 -18.52 -8.79 -10.98
CA ASP A 220 -18.27 -10.16 -11.43
C ASP A 220 -18.56 -10.31 -12.95
N PRO A 221 -17.91 -11.29 -13.64
CA PRO A 221 -18.11 -11.51 -15.09
C PRO A 221 -19.56 -11.82 -15.49
N ALA A 222 -20.34 -12.47 -14.62
CA ALA A 222 -21.74 -12.83 -14.92
C ALA A 222 -22.66 -11.59 -14.91
N SER A 223 -22.28 -10.54 -14.22
CA SER A 223 -23.00 -9.27 -14.16
C SER A 223 -22.96 -8.52 -15.48
N ALA A 224 -21.92 -8.69 -16.30
CA ALA A 224 -21.76 -7.96 -17.56
C ALA A 224 -22.78 -8.35 -18.61
N LYS A 225 -23.53 -7.38 -19.12
CA LYS A 225 -24.52 -7.56 -20.20
C LYS A 225 -24.05 -6.88 -21.50
N ILE A 226 -23.50 -5.70 -21.40
CA ILE A 226 -23.02 -4.88 -22.52
C ILE A 226 -21.62 -4.31 -22.24
N PRO A 227 -20.82 -3.98 -23.28
CA PRO A 227 -19.56 -3.29 -23.13
C PRO A 227 -19.73 -1.99 -22.36
N THR A 228 -18.94 -1.80 -21.27
CA THR A 228 -19.10 -0.68 -20.33
C THR A 228 -17.74 -0.06 -20.01
N ALA A 229 -17.67 1.28 -20.04
CA ALA A 229 -16.48 2.05 -19.67
C ALA A 229 -16.85 3.25 -18.81
N GLY A 230 -15.89 3.68 -17.99
CA GLY A 230 -15.93 4.94 -17.26
C GLY A 230 -15.39 6.10 -18.09
N LEU A 231 -15.80 7.32 -17.74
CA LEU A 231 -15.38 8.57 -18.36
C LEU A 231 -15.28 9.66 -17.28
N SER A 232 -14.41 10.64 -17.48
CA SER A 232 -14.33 11.78 -16.56
C SER A 232 -15.63 12.57 -16.48
N GLN A 233 -15.86 13.25 -15.34
CA GLN A 233 -17.02 14.12 -15.17
C GLN A 233 -17.10 15.18 -16.27
N ALA A 234 -15.99 15.89 -16.53
CA ALA A 234 -15.96 16.99 -17.48
C ALA A 234 -16.30 16.54 -18.93
N GLU A 235 -15.75 15.39 -19.36
CA GLU A 235 -16.07 14.85 -20.69
C GLU A 235 -17.49 14.32 -20.77
N GLY A 236 -17.99 13.69 -19.69
CA GLY A 236 -19.35 13.19 -19.62
C GLY A 236 -20.41 14.28 -19.67
N GLU A 237 -20.21 15.37 -18.92
CA GLU A 237 -21.10 16.54 -18.94
C GLU A 237 -21.10 17.23 -20.33
N ALA A 238 -19.91 17.33 -20.94
CA ALA A 238 -19.81 17.85 -22.32
C ALA A 238 -20.56 16.97 -23.34
N LEU A 239 -20.42 15.63 -23.22
CA LEU A 239 -21.17 14.70 -24.07
C LEU A 239 -22.69 14.79 -23.86
N ALA A 240 -23.13 14.92 -22.60
CA ALA A 240 -24.55 15.07 -22.29
C ALA A 240 -25.14 16.34 -22.93
N ALA A 241 -24.38 17.45 -22.89
CA ALA A 241 -24.76 18.68 -23.57
C ALA A 241 -24.82 18.52 -25.09
N ASP A 242 -23.84 17.83 -25.68
CA ASP A 242 -23.85 17.53 -27.14
C ASP A 242 -25.05 16.67 -27.52
N VAL A 243 -25.39 15.64 -26.75
CA VAL A 243 -26.56 14.77 -26.97
C VAL A 243 -27.87 15.56 -26.88
N ALA A 244 -27.95 16.52 -25.95
CA ALA A 244 -29.11 17.40 -25.82
C ALA A 244 -29.26 18.36 -27.03
N ALA A 245 -28.14 18.74 -27.64
CA ALA A 245 -28.12 19.61 -28.83
C ALA A 245 -28.41 18.86 -30.16
N GLY A 246 -28.19 17.54 -30.20
CA GLY A 246 -28.42 16.75 -31.39
C GLY A 246 -27.85 15.35 -31.35
N VAL A 247 -27.81 14.69 -32.52
CA VAL A 247 -27.29 13.33 -32.64
C VAL A 247 -25.77 13.32 -32.54
N VAL A 248 -25.25 12.60 -31.54
CA VAL A 248 -23.82 12.35 -31.36
C VAL A 248 -23.52 10.89 -31.69
N THR A 249 -22.60 10.65 -32.61
CA THR A 249 -22.15 9.30 -32.97
C THR A 249 -20.77 9.04 -32.39
N VAL A 250 -20.59 7.89 -31.71
CA VAL A 250 -19.37 7.49 -31.05
C VAL A 250 -18.84 6.17 -31.59
N GLY A 251 -17.52 6.12 -31.83
CA GLY A 251 -16.78 4.87 -31.92
C GLY A 251 -16.34 4.44 -30.52
N PHE A 252 -16.58 3.18 -30.17
CA PHE A 252 -16.36 2.66 -28.81
C PHE A 252 -15.80 1.25 -28.89
N GLU A 253 -14.57 1.06 -28.39
CA GLU A 253 -13.91 -0.23 -28.31
C GLU A 253 -13.40 -0.46 -26.88
N VAL A 254 -13.95 -1.44 -26.21
CA VAL A 254 -13.41 -2.00 -24.98
C VAL A 254 -13.31 -3.51 -25.15
N ARG A 255 -12.14 -4.07 -24.86
CA ARG A 255 -11.92 -5.51 -24.90
C ARG A 255 -11.07 -5.94 -23.74
N GLN A 256 -11.49 -7.02 -23.09
CA GLN A 256 -10.74 -7.65 -22.00
C GLN A 256 -10.57 -9.14 -22.29
N LEU A 257 -9.40 -9.66 -21.97
CA LEU A 257 -9.21 -11.08 -21.69
C LEU A 257 -9.71 -11.33 -20.28
N GLN A 258 -10.59 -12.31 -20.14
CA GLN A 258 -11.09 -12.74 -18.82
C GLN A 258 -11.00 -14.26 -18.79
N GLU A 259 -10.20 -14.78 -17.91
CA GLU A 259 -10.00 -16.23 -17.75
C GLU A 259 -9.65 -16.59 -16.31
N ASN A 260 -9.99 -17.80 -15.88
CA ASN A 260 -9.50 -18.30 -14.61
C ASN A 260 -8.05 -18.74 -14.77
N ARG A 261 -7.18 -18.19 -13.94
CA ARG A 261 -5.79 -18.58 -13.81
C ARG A 261 -5.49 -19.15 -12.44
N THR A 262 -4.43 -19.90 -12.36
CA THR A 262 -3.87 -20.36 -11.10
C THR A 262 -2.63 -19.55 -10.79
N SER A 263 -2.52 -19.08 -9.55
CA SER A 263 -1.28 -18.51 -9.04
C SER A 263 -0.87 -19.15 -7.72
N LYS A 264 0.22 -18.69 -7.13
CA LYS A 264 0.78 -19.28 -5.91
C LYS A 264 1.49 -18.26 -5.05
N ASN A 265 1.19 -18.29 -3.78
CA ASN A 265 2.02 -17.70 -2.75
C ASN A 265 3.23 -18.61 -2.47
N VAL A 266 4.33 -18.04 -2.00
CA VAL A 266 5.46 -18.82 -1.47
C VAL A 266 5.47 -18.66 0.04
N ILE A 267 5.30 -19.77 0.75
CA ILE A 267 5.29 -19.80 2.22
C ILE A 267 6.52 -20.56 2.70
N ALA A 268 7.32 -19.91 3.56
CA ALA A 268 8.51 -20.50 4.13
C ALA A 268 8.44 -20.49 5.66
N GLU A 269 8.65 -21.64 6.29
CA GLU A 269 8.62 -21.78 7.74
C GLU A 269 9.99 -22.19 8.26
N THR A 270 10.38 -21.63 9.41
CA THR A 270 11.55 -22.12 10.13
C THR A 270 11.38 -23.61 10.49
N PRO A 271 12.45 -24.42 10.42
CA PRO A 271 12.35 -25.85 10.76
C PRO A 271 11.94 -26.11 12.21
N GLY A 272 12.29 -25.18 13.12
CA GLY A 272 11.97 -25.20 14.55
C GLY A 272 10.94 -24.14 14.92
N GLY A 273 10.81 -23.90 16.21
CA GLY A 273 9.86 -22.97 16.82
C GLY A 273 8.50 -23.58 17.09
N ASP A 274 7.85 -23.02 18.12
CA ASP A 274 6.50 -23.41 18.52
C ASP A 274 5.49 -22.89 17.49
N ALA A 275 4.68 -23.78 16.95
CA ALA A 275 3.64 -23.43 16.00
C ALA A 275 2.51 -22.61 16.63
N ASP A 276 2.27 -22.81 17.94
CA ASP A 276 1.25 -22.04 18.69
C ASP A 276 1.70 -20.60 18.99
N SER A 277 2.93 -20.26 18.61
CA SER A 277 3.52 -18.91 18.72
C SER A 277 4.15 -18.53 17.38
N THR A 278 3.36 -18.47 16.32
CA THR A 278 3.83 -18.13 14.98
C THR A 278 3.91 -16.61 14.77
N VAL A 279 5.09 -16.15 14.35
CA VAL A 279 5.36 -14.80 13.84
C VAL A 279 5.31 -14.86 12.32
N MET A 280 4.47 -14.06 11.69
CA MET A 280 4.34 -14.06 10.23
C MET A 280 4.80 -12.72 9.65
N VAL A 281 5.55 -12.78 8.56
CA VAL A 281 6.13 -11.61 7.87
C VAL A 281 5.86 -11.75 6.39
N GLY A 282 5.27 -10.74 5.78
CA GLY A 282 4.84 -10.83 4.38
C GLY A 282 5.16 -9.59 3.55
N ALA A 283 5.18 -9.83 2.25
CA ALA A 283 5.26 -8.85 1.18
C ALA A 283 4.69 -9.49 -0.09
N HIS A 284 4.02 -8.74 -0.96
CA HIS A 284 3.64 -9.35 -2.23
C HIS A 284 4.83 -9.44 -3.19
N LEU A 285 4.73 -10.41 -4.09
CA LEU A 285 5.78 -10.77 -5.03
C LEU A 285 5.39 -10.46 -6.47
N ASP A 286 4.12 -10.33 -6.75
CA ASP A 286 3.65 -9.92 -8.07
C ASP A 286 3.89 -8.42 -8.32
N SER A 287 3.61 -7.99 -9.50
CA SER A 287 3.58 -6.59 -9.94
C SER A 287 2.36 -6.38 -10.83
N VAL A 288 2.02 -5.13 -11.12
CA VAL A 288 1.12 -4.80 -12.22
C VAL A 288 1.68 -5.26 -13.56
N THR A 289 0.83 -5.41 -14.58
CA THR A 289 1.26 -5.76 -15.95
C THR A 289 2.04 -4.62 -16.64
N ALA A 290 1.90 -3.38 -16.18
CA ALA A 290 2.50 -2.19 -16.78
C ALA A 290 4.01 -2.07 -16.53
N GLY A 291 4.57 -2.76 -15.52
CA GLY A 291 5.98 -2.62 -15.16
C GLY A 291 6.57 -3.77 -14.34
N PRO A 292 7.88 -3.72 -14.10
CA PRO A 292 8.58 -4.76 -13.37
C PRO A 292 8.30 -4.76 -11.86
N GLY A 293 7.71 -3.69 -11.28
CA GLY A 293 7.34 -3.62 -9.87
C GLY A 293 8.54 -3.77 -8.93
N ILE A 294 9.59 -2.97 -9.08
CA ILE A 294 10.82 -3.16 -8.29
C ILE A 294 10.72 -2.47 -6.93
N ASN A 295 10.06 -1.33 -6.85
CA ASN A 295 9.66 -0.78 -5.57
C ASN A 295 8.36 -1.43 -5.10
N ASP A 296 7.38 -1.55 -5.98
CA ASP A 296 6.05 -2.12 -5.76
C ASP A 296 5.93 -3.55 -6.34
N ASN A 297 6.07 -4.67 -5.56
CA ASN A 297 6.65 -4.67 -4.22
C ASN A 297 7.89 -5.59 -4.20
N GLY A 298 8.74 -5.44 -5.22
CA GLY A 298 10.06 -6.07 -5.19
C GLY A 298 10.88 -5.66 -3.97
N SER A 299 10.70 -4.41 -3.47
CA SER A 299 11.44 -3.88 -2.33
C SER A 299 11.11 -4.63 -1.04
N GLY A 300 9.84 -4.76 -0.69
CA GLY A 300 9.40 -5.54 0.46
C GLY A 300 9.82 -7.00 0.36
N SER A 301 9.53 -7.63 -0.78
CA SER A 301 9.92 -9.02 -1.07
C SER A 301 11.44 -9.25 -0.93
N ALA A 302 12.28 -8.35 -1.46
CA ALA A 302 13.73 -8.47 -1.32
C ALA A 302 14.20 -8.24 0.11
N GLY A 303 13.57 -7.31 0.84
CA GLY A 303 13.87 -7.02 2.24
C GLY A 303 13.62 -8.22 3.14
N ILE A 304 12.41 -8.80 3.08
CA ILE A 304 12.06 -9.97 3.89
C ILE A 304 12.87 -11.21 3.48
N LEU A 305 13.19 -11.36 2.19
CA LEU A 305 14.00 -12.49 1.71
C LEU A 305 15.44 -12.45 2.23
N GLU A 306 16.06 -11.27 2.27
CA GLU A 306 17.41 -11.10 2.84
C GLU A 306 17.41 -11.38 4.33
N VAL A 307 16.45 -10.82 5.09
CA VAL A 307 16.35 -11.08 6.54
C VAL A 307 16.06 -12.55 6.82
N ALA A 308 15.25 -13.22 6.01
CA ALA A 308 15.02 -14.66 6.13
C ALA A 308 16.31 -15.46 5.96
N LYS A 309 17.17 -15.12 5.01
CA LYS A 309 18.48 -15.77 4.83
C LYS A 309 19.36 -15.60 6.06
N GLU A 310 19.47 -14.36 6.55
CA GLU A 310 20.29 -14.06 7.72
C GLU A 310 19.73 -14.73 8.99
N LEU A 311 18.41 -14.81 9.14
CA LEU A 311 17.79 -15.56 10.23
C LEU A 311 18.21 -17.04 10.18
N ALA A 312 18.12 -17.69 9.02
CA ALA A 312 18.49 -19.09 8.86
C ALA A 312 19.95 -19.36 9.22
N GLU A 313 20.88 -18.48 8.82
CA GLU A 313 22.29 -18.58 9.16
C GLU A 313 22.54 -18.45 10.68
N ASN A 314 21.63 -17.79 11.37
CA ASN A 314 21.72 -17.54 12.82
C ASN A 314 20.96 -18.57 13.66
N LEU A 315 20.04 -19.32 13.09
CA LEU A 315 19.33 -20.42 13.73
C LEU A 315 20.17 -21.70 13.64
N LYS A 316 21.16 -21.83 14.53
CA LYS A 316 22.03 -23.02 14.53
C LYS A 316 21.26 -24.30 14.85
N PRO A 317 21.60 -25.44 14.21
CA PRO A 317 21.06 -26.75 14.60
C PRO A 317 21.25 -27.01 16.10
N GLY A 318 20.16 -27.37 16.79
CA GLY A 318 20.17 -27.67 18.22
C GLY A 318 19.96 -26.48 19.16
N LYS A 319 19.83 -25.24 18.68
CA LYS A 319 19.30 -24.12 19.47
C LYS A 319 17.81 -24.00 19.22
N GLN A 320 17.03 -24.15 20.25
CA GLN A 320 15.59 -23.91 20.19
C GLN A 320 15.34 -22.40 20.02
N GLN A 321 14.73 -22.01 18.90
CA GLN A 321 13.97 -20.77 18.83
C GLN A 321 12.62 -21.04 19.50
N PRO A 322 12.13 -20.16 20.37
CA PRO A 322 10.83 -20.39 20.99
C PRO A 322 9.68 -20.27 19.99
N ASN A 323 9.68 -19.26 19.15
CA ASN A 323 8.57 -18.97 18.25
C ASN A 323 8.87 -19.44 16.82
N LYS A 324 7.86 -19.93 16.14
CA LYS A 324 7.94 -20.22 14.71
C LYS A 324 7.91 -18.91 13.91
N VAL A 325 8.74 -18.83 12.88
CA VAL A 325 8.70 -17.70 11.93
C VAL A 325 8.27 -18.21 10.58
N LYS A 326 7.27 -17.54 10.00
CA LYS A 326 6.80 -17.75 8.62
C LYS A 326 7.09 -16.51 7.80
N PHE A 327 7.65 -16.71 6.60
CA PHE A 327 7.76 -15.68 5.59
C PHE A 327 6.80 -16.01 4.46
N ALA A 328 5.99 -15.02 4.08
CA ALA A 328 5.02 -15.14 3.00
C ALA A 328 5.36 -14.15 1.87
N PHE A 329 5.32 -14.65 0.66
CA PHE A 329 5.47 -13.87 -0.56
C PHE A 329 4.19 -14.06 -1.35
N TRP A 330 3.34 -13.03 -1.27
CA TRP A 330 1.98 -13.10 -1.80
C TRP A 330 1.95 -12.93 -3.30
N SER A 331 0.90 -13.40 -3.91
CA SER A 331 0.60 -13.22 -5.33
C SER A 331 -0.79 -12.66 -5.50
N ALA A 332 -1.00 -11.94 -6.59
CA ALA A 332 -2.27 -11.30 -6.92
C ALA A 332 -2.75 -10.30 -5.85
N GLU A 333 -1.82 -9.64 -5.17
CA GLU A 333 -2.08 -8.47 -4.34
C GLU A 333 -2.66 -7.35 -5.21
N GLU A 334 -2.01 -7.08 -6.33
CA GLU A 334 -2.36 -6.09 -7.36
C GLU A 334 -3.75 -6.28 -8.01
N LEU A 335 -4.38 -7.40 -7.71
CA LEU A 335 -5.75 -7.74 -8.16
C LEU A 335 -6.77 -7.68 -6.99
N GLY A 336 -6.39 -7.06 -5.88
CA GLY A 336 -7.21 -6.90 -4.69
C GLY A 336 -6.94 -7.95 -3.62
N LEU A 337 -5.69 -8.14 -3.22
CA LEU A 337 -5.24 -8.98 -2.10
C LEU A 337 -5.55 -10.48 -2.25
N VAL A 338 -5.85 -10.96 -3.47
CA VAL A 338 -6.43 -12.29 -3.71
C VAL A 338 -5.62 -13.42 -3.08
N GLY A 339 -4.29 -13.35 -3.11
CA GLY A 339 -3.42 -14.40 -2.59
C GLY A 339 -3.39 -14.46 -1.07
N SER A 340 -3.27 -13.34 -0.39
CA SER A 340 -3.31 -13.27 1.08
C SER A 340 -4.71 -13.55 1.62
N GLU A 341 -5.76 -13.05 0.96
CA GLU A 341 -7.15 -13.33 1.30
C GLU A 341 -7.45 -14.83 1.18
N SER A 342 -7.13 -15.45 0.05
CA SER A 342 -7.29 -16.88 -0.17
C SER A 342 -6.52 -17.73 0.86
N TYR A 343 -5.35 -17.28 1.31
CA TYR A 343 -4.59 -17.95 2.37
C TYR A 343 -5.34 -17.84 3.71
N VAL A 344 -5.74 -16.64 4.12
CA VAL A 344 -6.38 -16.37 5.42
C VAL A 344 -7.75 -17.03 5.52
N GLU A 345 -8.55 -17.05 4.45
CA GLU A 345 -9.85 -17.71 4.39
C GLU A 345 -9.76 -19.21 4.67
N ARG A 346 -8.71 -19.87 4.19
CA ARG A 346 -8.50 -21.31 4.40
C ARG A 346 -7.94 -21.68 5.78
N LEU A 347 -7.52 -20.71 6.59
CA LEU A 347 -7.07 -20.96 7.95
C LEU A 347 -8.24 -21.39 8.83
N THR A 348 -8.06 -22.48 9.55
CA THR A 348 -8.95 -22.84 10.65
C THR A 348 -8.85 -21.82 11.79
N GLU A 349 -9.84 -21.74 12.66
CA GLU A 349 -9.80 -20.89 13.87
C GLU A 349 -8.52 -21.14 14.69
N GLN A 350 -8.20 -22.41 14.94
CA GLN A 350 -6.93 -22.78 15.62
C GLN A 350 -5.69 -22.24 14.90
N GLN A 351 -5.64 -22.30 13.57
CA GLN A 351 -4.50 -21.78 12.82
C GLN A 351 -4.41 -20.24 12.88
N ARG A 352 -5.56 -19.55 12.94
CA ARG A 352 -5.59 -18.09 13.14
C ARG A 352 -5.07 -17.73 14.52
N GLU A 353 -5.50 -18.43 15.57
CA GLU A 353 -5.01 -18.24 16.93
C GLU A 353 -3.50 -18.52 17.10
N GLN A 354 -2.93 -19.40 16.29
CA GLN A 354 -1.51 -19.69 16.26
C GLN A 354 -0.67 -18.54 15.72
N ILE A 355 -1.22 -17.70 14.86
CA ILE A 355 -0.52 -16.53 14.31
C ILE A 355 -0.65 -15.38 15.32
N LYS A 356 0.45 -15.05 16.01
CA LYS A 356 0.44 -14.02 17.06
C LYS A 356 0.58 -12.61 16.53
N LEU A 357 1.11 -12.46 15.33
CA LEU A 357 1.24 -11.19 14.63
C LEU A 357 1.53 -11.41 13.15
N TYR A 358 1.19 -10.42 12.35
CA TYR A 358 1.56 -10.29 10.94
C TYR A 358 2.28 -8.95 10.71
N LEU A 359 3.44 -8.99 10.07
CA LEU A 359 4.19 -7.81 9.67
C LEU A 359 4.19 -7.69 8.15
N ASN A 360 3.68 -6.56 7.66
CA ASN A 360 3.57 -6.25 6.24
C ASN A 360 4.63 -5.25 5.82
N PHE A 361 5.30 -5.53 4.71
CA PHE A 361 6.31 -4.65 4.14
C PHE A 361 6.01 -4.44 2.67
N ASP A 362 5.47 -3.27 2.37
CA ASP A 362 5.05 -2.91 1.04
C ASP A 362 5.65 -1.56 0.67
N MET A 363 6.25 -1.48 -0.55
CA MET A 363 6.91 -0.28 -1.06
C MET A 363 7.84 0.37 -0.03
N ILE A 364 8.89 -0.33 0.37
CA ILE A 364 9.82 0.10 1.43
C ILE A 364 11.04 0.90 0.91
N ALA A 365 11.01 1.35 -0.35
CA ALA A 365 12.14 2.00 -0.99
C ALA A 365 11.77 3.14 -1.95
N SER A 366 10.66 3.83 -1.73
CA SER A 366 10.16 4.89 -2.62
C SER A 366 11.17 6.02 -2.82
N PRO A 367 11.38 6.51 -4.04
CA PRO A 367 12.43 7.50 -4.34
C PRO A 367 12.30 8.82 -3.58
N ASN A 368 11.08 9.30 -3.44
CA ASN A 368 10.73 10.51 -2.70
C ASN A 368 10.08 10.18 -1.35
N HIS A 369 10.60 9.16 -0.64
CA HIS A 369 10.01 8.53 0.53
C HIS A 369 9.70 9.49 1.69
N ALA A 370 8.64 9.20 2.43
CA ALA A 370 8.55 9.41 3.87
C ALA A 370 8.69 8.04 4.55
N GLN A 371 9.03 8.01 5.84
CA GLN A 371 9.07 6.78 6.60
C GLN A 371 7.77 6.65 7.38
N PHE A 372 6.89 5.80 6.89
CA PHE A 372 5.61 5.52 7.54
C PHE A 372 5.66 4.23 8.34
N VAL A 373 4.95 4.22 9.46
CA VAL A 373 4.67 3.04 10.29
C VAL A 373 3.16 2.92 10.39
N TYR A 374 2.61 1.73 10.20
CA TYR A 374 1.16 1.52 10.33
C TYR A 374 0.69 1.89 11.73
N ASP A 375 -0.27 2.82 11.82
CA ASP A 375 -0.84 3.34 13.07
C ASP A 375 -1.78 2.30 13.70
N GLY A 376 -1.23 1.57 14.66
CA GLY A 376 -1.91 0.45 15.29
C GLY A 376 -2.96 0.85 16.32
N ASP A 377 -2.88 2.08 16.87
CA ASP A 377 -3.81 2.58 17.89
C ASP A 377 -4.70 3.75 17.41
N ASP A 378 -4.63 4.10 16.12
CA ASP A 378 -5.34 5.23 15.52
C ASP A 378 -5.03 6.56 16.25
N SER A 379 -3.76 6.70 16.65
CA SER A 379 -3.31 7.88 17.39
C SER A 379 -3.33 9.17 16.56
N ASP A 380 -3.34 9.03 15.24
CA ASP A 380 -3.47 10.13 14.28
C ASP A 380 -4.93 10.54 14.05
N GLY A 381 -5.89 9.66 14.37
CA GLY A 381 -7.33 9.88 14.15
C GLY A 381 -7.71 10.01 12.69
N VAL A 382 -6.98 9.31 11.80
CA VAL A 382 -7.17 9.37 10.35
C VAL A 382 -7.42 7.94 9.83
N GLY A 383 -8.44 7.78 9.00
CA GLY A 383 -8.69 6.54 8.26
C GLY A 383 -9.59 5.54 8.96
N ALA A 384 -9.27 4.26 8.84
CA ALA A 384 -10.17 3.15 9.20
C ALA A 384 -10.27 2.82 10.69
N GLY A 385 -9.54 3.56 11.56
CA GLY A 385 -9.48 3.27 12.99
C GLY A 385 -8.41 2.25 13.39
N PRO A 386 -8.34 1.87 14.69
CA PRO A 386 -7.24 1.07 15.20
C PRO A 386 -7.23 -0.36 14.66
N GLY A 387 -6.04 -0.92 14.54
CA GLY A 387 -5.87 -2.34 14.26
C GLY A 387 -6.32 -3.25 15.41
N PRO A 388 -6.35 -4.59 15.20
CA PRO A 388 -6.63 -5.55 16.27
C PRO A 388 -5.69 -5.40 17.47
N GLU A 389 -6.13 -5.91 18.64
CA GLU A 389 -5.32 -5.91 19.86
C GLU A 389 -3.94 -6.50 19.60
N GLY A 390 -2.88 -5.75 19.94
CA GLY A 390 -1.49 -6.06 19.60
C GLY A 390 -0.90 -5.17 18.49
N SER A 391 -1.71 -4.57 17.62
CA SER A 391 -1.22 -3.71 16.54
C SER A 391 -0.56 -2.43 17.06
N ALA A 392 -1.13 -1.79 18.08
CA ALA A 392 -0.52 -0.66 18.77
C ALA A 392 0.87 -0.97 19.35
N GLN A 393 1.05 -2.19 19.83
CA GLN A 393 2.33 -2.65 20.37
C GLN A 393 3.36 -2.85 19.25
N LEU A 394 2.94 -3.37 18.10
CA LEU A 394 3.80 -3.52 16.92
C LEU A 394 4.28 -2.16 16.42
N GLU A 395 3.39 -1.19 16.28
CA GLU A 395 3.72 0.19 15.95
C GLU A 395 4.73 0.76 16.94
N ARG A 396 4.42 0.75 18.23
CA ARG A 396 5.31 1.22 19.30
C ARG A 396 6.70 0.62 19.21
N ASP A 397 6.80 -0.69 18.98
CA ASP A 397 8.09 -1.38 18.93
C ASP A 397 8.90 -1.01 17.69
N ILE A 398 8.24 -0.77 16.54
CA ILE A 398 8.87 -0.24 15.32
C ILE A 398 9.32 1.19 15.55
N ASN A 399 8.46 2.05 16.12
CA ASN A 399 8.76 3.45 16.43
C ASN A 399 9.98 3.54 17.37
N ARG A 400 10.01 2.75 18.45
CA ARG A 400 11.18 2.68 19.36
C ARG A 400 12.48 2.27 18.66
N PHE A 401 12.38 1.37 17.69
CA PHE A 401 13.56 0.98 16.91
C PHE A 401 14.05 2.15 16.02
N LEU A 402 13.15 2.81 15.30
CA LEU A 402 13.48 3.96 14.43
C LEU A 402 14.05 5.11 15.28
N ASP A 403 13.45 5.43 16.42
CA ASP A 403 13.95 6.42 17.39
C ASP A 403 15.37 6.09 17.84
N SER A 404 15.65 4.82 18.15
CA SER A 404 16.98 4.37 18.57
C SER A 404 18.05 4.55 17.48
N LYS A 405 17.62 4.73 16.24
CA LYS A 405 18.48 5.01 15.08
C LYS A 405 18.52 6.49 14.70
N GLY A 406 17.68 7.31 15.32
CA GLY A 406 17.49 8.72 14.97
C GLY A 406 16.81 8.89 13.60
N GLU A 407 16.02 7.89 13.17
CA GLU A 407 15.28 7.93 11.92
C GLU A 407 13.86 8.48 12.19
N PRO A 408 13.52 9.64 11.64
CA PRO A 408 12.18 10.20 11.78
C PRO A 408 11.15 9.31 11.09
N HIS A 409 9.94 9.27 11.65
CA HIS A 409 8.82 8.49 11.13
C HIS A 409 7.48 9.19 11.41
N GLU A 410 6.45 8.80 10.68
CA GLU A 410 5.05 9.25 10.82
C GLU A 410 4.13 8.04 10.81
N GLY A 411 2.92 8.16 11.38
CA GLY A 411 1.87 7.16 11.27
C GLY A 411 1.31 7.07 9.84
N THR A 412 0.74 5.93 9.50
CA THR A 412 -0.07 5.74 8.30
C THR A 412 -1.22 4.79 8.59
N ASP A 413 -2.37 5.08 8.01
CA ASP A 413 -3.60 4.34 8.20
C ASP A 413 -3.54 2.90 7.65
N PHE A 414 -4.30 2.00 8.26
CA PHE A 414 -4.64 0.70 7.72
C PHE A 414 -5.75 0.83 6.66
N SER A 415 -5.43 1.42 5.52
CA SER A 415 -6.38 1.68 4.43
C SER A 415 -6.98 0.43 3.77
N GLY A 416 -6.50 -0.77 4.11
CA GLY A 416 -6.90 -2.02 3.44
C GLY A 416 -6.21 -2.27 2.09
N ARG A 417 -5.30 -1.42 1.66
CA ARG A 417 -4.65 -1.48 0.34
C ARG A 417 -3.39 -2.35 0.29
N SER A 418 -3.16 -3.21 1.26
CA SER A 418 -2.06 -4.19 1.23
C SER A 418 -2.40 -5.43 2.05
N ASP A 419 -1.56 -6.46 1.95
CA ASP A 419 -1.79 -7.82 2.47
C ASP A 419 -2.01 -7.94 3.99
N TYR A 420 -1.92 -6.86 4.75
CA TYR A 420 -2.36 -6.84 6.15
C TYR A 420 -3.89 -6.91 6.28
N GLY A 421 -4.64 -6.46 5.26
CA GLY A 421 -6.09 -6.37 5.28
C GLY A 421 -6.78 -7.66 5.70
N PRO A 422 -6.55 -8.80 5.02
CA PRO A 422 -7.16 -10.08 5.39
C PRO A 422 -6.81 -10.55 6.81
N PHE A 423 -5.61 -10.24 7.32
CA PHE A 423 -5.19 -10.59 8.68
C PHE A 423 -5.94 -9.76 9.73
N ILE A 424 -6.05 -8.45 9.51
CA ILE A 424 -6.83 -7.54 10.36
C ILE A 424 -8.31 -7.98 10.39
N ALA A 425 -8.88 -8.33 9.25
CA ALA A 425 -10.28 -8.74 9.13
C ALA A 425 -10.63 -9.97 9.99
N VAL A 426 -9.64 -10.82 10.31
CA VAL A 426 -9.83 -11.98 11.19
C VAL A 426 -9.24 -11.78 12.59
N GLY A 427 -8.88 -10.55 12.96
CA GLY A 427 -8.43 -10.19 14.31
C GLY A 427 -6.96 -10.50 14.61
N ILE A 428 -6.12 -10.74 13.61
CA ILE A 428 -4.69 -10.96 13.79
C ILE A 428 -3.98 -9.60 13.88
N PRO A 429 -3.22 -9.32 14.98
CA PRO A 429 -2.45 -8.10 15.12
C PRO A 429 -1.54 -7.87 13.92
N SER A 430 -1.61 -6.69 13.32
CA SER A 430 -0.81 -6.36 12.14
C SER A 430 -0.02 -5.06 12.35
N GLY A 431 1.11 -4.96 11.67
CA GLY A 431 1.99 -3.80 11.69
C GLY A 431 2.97 -3.85 10.52
N GLY A 432 3.92 -2.95 10.49
CA GLY A 432 4.93 -2.89 9.43
C GLY A 432 5.24 -1.47 9.00
N THR A 433 5.87 -1.32 7.84
CA THR A 433 6.28 -0.02 7.32
C THR A 433 5.99 0.13 5.83
N PHE A 434 5.86 1.38 5.43
CA PHE A 434 5.58 1.83 4.08
C PHE A 434 6.39 3.10 3.78
N THR A 435 6.64 3.43 2.53
CA THR A 435 7.41 4.64 2.18
C THR A 435 6.70 5.59 1.22
N GLY A 436 5.43 5.34 0.95
CA GLY A 436 4.55 6.15 0.13
C GLY A 436 4.50 5.70 -1.33
N ALA A 437 3.32 5.75 -1.92
CA ALA A 437 3.02 5.43 -3.32
C ALA A 437 2.75 6.71 -4.15
N GLU A 438 1.57 6.81 -4.75
CA GLU A 438 1.11 7.95 -5.56
C GLU A 438 0.81 9.22 -4.76
N GLY A 439 0.67 9.11 -3.44
CA GLY A 439 0.41 10.23 -2.55
C GLY A 439 1.44 11.36 -2.68
N ILE A 440 0.99 12.59 -2.51
CA ILE A 440 1.82 13.78 -2.72
C ILE A 440 2.53 14.21 -1.43
N LYS A 441 3.84 14.22 -1.47
CA LYS A 441 4.68 14.61 -0.34
C LYS A 441 4.44 16.06 0.07
N THR A 442 4.17 16.30 1.34
CA THR A 442 3.95 17.66 1.88
C THR A 442 5.27 18.42 2.08
N ALA A 443 5.16 19.74 2.25
CA ALA A 443 6.33 20.57 2.56
C ALA A 443 6.97 20.20 3.92
N ASN A 444 6.14 19.82 4.92
CA ASN A 444 6.63 19.38 6.22
C ASN A 444 7.40 18.06 6.11
N GLN A 445 6.87 17.10 5.37
CA GLN A 445 7.54 15.82 5.12
C GLN A 445 8.85 16.00 4.33
N ALA A 446 8.88 16.93 3.37
CA ALA A 446 10.13 17.24 2.66
C ALA A 446 11.19 17.85 3.58
N ALA A 447 10.78 18.64 4.57
CA ALA A 447 11.69 19.20 5.58
C ALA A 447 12.24 18.11 6.53
N VAL A 448 11.44 17.08 6.86
CA VAL A 448 11.80 16.00 7.78
C VAL A 448 12.60 14.90 7.07
N PHE A 449 12.07 14.38 5.97
CA PHE A 449 12.62 13.21 5.26
C PHE A 449 13.52 13.57 4.08
N GLY A 450 13.58 14.85 3.70
CA GLY A 450 14.22 15.29 2.45
C GLY A 450 13.32 15.03 1.24
N GLY A 451 13.89 15.12 0.05
CA GLY A 451 13.16 14.97 -1.21
C GLY A 451 12.41 16.23 -1.65
N THR A 452 11.35 16.10 -2.43
CA THR A 452 10.65 17.21 -3.10
C THR A 452 9.18 17.26 -2.67
N ALA A 453 8.75 18.39 -2.11
CA ALA A 453 7.34 18.64 -1.80
C ALA A 453 6.52 18.85 -3.09
N GLY A 454 5.24 18.50 -3.06
CA GLY A 454 4.34 18.64 -4.20
C GLY A 454 4.56 17.61 -5.32
N VAL A 455 5.36 16.57 -5.04
CA VAL A 455 5.63 15.45 -5.95
C VAL A 455 5.23 14.15 -5.23
N ALA A 456 4.77 13.16 -5.98
CA ALA A 456 4.44 11.85 -5.44
C ALA A 456 5.63 11.23 -4.68
N TYR A 457 5.35 10.40 -3.68
CA TYR A 457 6.41 9.62 -3.02
C TYR A 457 7.08 8.67 -4.01
N ASP A 458 6.29 8.07 -4.89
CA ASP A 458 6.75 7.27 -6.03
C ASP A 458 6.00 7.68 -7.31
N ALA A 459 6.65 8.47 -8.15
CA ALA A 459 6.09 8.90 -9.43
C ALA A 459 6.04 7.77 -10.49
N CYS A 460 6.64 6.62 -10.19
CA CYS A 460 6.63 5.43 -11.05
C CYS A 460 5.69 4.33 -10.53
N TYR A 461 4.90 4.62 -9.49
CA TYR A 461 3.89 3.69 -8.97
C TYR A 461 3.00 3.17 -10.09
N HIS A 462 2.83 1.85 -10.18
CA HIS A 462 2.07 1.15 -11.21
C HIS A 462 2.48 1.47 -12.66
N ALA A 463 3.76 1.76 -12.89
CA ALA A 463 4.25 2.18 -14.20
C ALA A 463 5.52 1.43 -14.64
N ALA A 464 5.79 1.44 -15.95
CA ALA A 464 6.98 0.80 -16.53
C ALA A 464 8.32 1.34 -15.99
N CYS A 465 8.32 2.54 -15.40
CA CYS A 465 9.51 3.13 -14.79
C CYS A 465 9.79 2.63 -13.37
N ASP A 466 8.92 1.82 -12.76
CA ASP A 466 9.21 1.19 -11.47
C ASP A 466 10.21 0.04 -11.64
N ASN A 467 11.47 0.40 -11.85
CA ASN A 467 12.60 -0.47 -12.11
C ASN A 467 13.76 -0.17 -11.14
N LEU A 468 14.91 -0.79 -11.33
CA LEU A 468 16.09 -0.62 -10.45
C LEU A 468 16.56 0.84 -10.26
N LYS A 469 16.12 1.80 -11.09
CA LYS A 469 16.44 3.22 -10.92
C LYS A 469 15.44 3.93 -10.01
N ASN A 470 14.32 3.29 -9.72
CA ASN A 470 13.23 3.80 -8.89
C ASN A 470 13.37 3.39 -7.42
N ILE A 471 14.58 3.30 -6.89
CA ILE A 471 14.85 2.80 -5.53
C ILE A 471 15.65 3.81 -4.72
N SER A 472 15.11 4.23 -3.58
CA SER A 472 15.86 4.90 -2.53
C SER A 472 16.64 3.88 -1.69
N MET A 473 17.94 3.78 -1.91
CA MET A 473 18.80 2.88 -1.11
C MET A 473 18.84 3.27 0.37
N LYS A 474 18.55 4.54 0.71
CA LYS A 474 18.43 4.99 2.11
C LYS A 474 17.18 4.39 2.76
N ALA A 475 16.00 4.62 2.17
CA ALA A 475 14.74 4.08 2.70
C ALA A 475 14.78 2.55 2.76
N PHE A 476 15.29 1.90 1.71
CA PHE A 476 15.48 0.46 1.66
C PHE A 476 16.32 -0.06 2.83
N GLY A 477 17.44 0.60 3.13
CA GLY A 477 18.31 0.20 4.25
C GLY A 477 17.68 0.40 5.61
N ILE A 478 16.93 1.49 5.83
CA ILE A 478 16.19 1.75 7.06
C ILE A 478 15.19 0.61 7.31
N ASN A 479 14.38 0.29 6.30
CA ASN A 479 13.32 -0.70 6.44
C ASN A 479 13.83 -2.14 6.54
N ILE A 480 14.93 -2.51 5.87
CA ILE A 480 15.62 -3.78 6.13
C ILE A 480 16.03 -3.87 7.61
N GLY A 481 16.50 -2.75 8.19
CA GLY A 481 16.81 -2.67 9.62
C GLY A 481 15.58 -2.90 10.49
N VAL A 482 14.42 -2.34 10.14
CA VAL A 482 13.13 -2.58 10.83
C VAL A 482 12.74 -4.05 10.75
N ILE A 483 12.75 -4.65 9.56
CA ILE A 483 12.44 -6.08 9.36
C ILE A 483 13.37 -6.95 10.22
N ALA A 484 14.67 -6.70 10.16
CA ALA A 484 15.68 -7.46 10.90
C ALA A 484 15.51 -7.34 12.42
N ASN A 485 15.17 -6.13 12.90
CA ASN A 485 14.88 -5.91 14.32
C ASN A 485 13.63 -6.67 14.77
N ALA A 486 12.53 -6.53 14.05
CA ALA A 486 11.27 -7.17 14.39
C ALA A 486 11.38 -8.70 14.35
N VAL A 487 11.92 -9.25 13.25
CA VAL A 487 12.14 -10.71 13.11
C VAL A 487 13.06 -11.22 14.23
N GLY A 488 14.17 -10.53 14.50
CA GLY A 488 15.10 -10.94 15.55
C GLY A 488 14.51 -10.89 16.96
N THR A 489 13.64 -9.92 17.22
CA THR A 489 12.93 -9.76 18.49
C THR A 489 11.87 -10.86 18.65
N TYR A 490 10.93 -10.90 17.73
CA TYR A 490 9.76 -11.76 17.86
C TYR A 490 10.05 -13.25 17.64
N THR A 491 11.18 -13.61 17.07
CA THR A 491 11.65 -15.02 17.06
C THR A 491 11.83 -15.58 18.49
N HIS A 492 12.12 -14.73 19.48
CA HIS A 492 12.40 -15.13 20.84
C HIS A 492 11.44 -14.60 21.89
N ASP A 493 10.87 -13.41 21.69
CA ASP A 493 10.09 -12.73 22.72
C ASP A 493 8.88 -12.01 22.11
N LEU A 494 7.69 -12.37 22.60
CA LEU A 494 6.40 -11.76 22.26
C LEU A 494 5.82 -10.96 23.42
N SER A 495 6.55 -10.83 24.54
CA SER A 495 6.03 -10.22 25.77
C SER A 495 5.60 -8.77 25.58
N SER A 496 6.23 -8.05 24.65
CA SER A 496 5.86 -6.66 24.32
C SER A 496 4.42 -6.52 23.82
N LEU A 497 3.86 -7.55 23.18
CA LEU A 497 2.48 -7.52 22.68
C LEU A 497 1.42 -7.45 23.79
N ALA A 498 1.78 -7.87 25.01
CA ALA A 498 0.92 -7.79 26.19
C ALA A 498 1.14 -6.52 27.02
N GLU A 499 2.14 -5.69 26.69
CA GLU A 499 2.41 -4.46 27.41
C GLU A 499 1.38 -3.38 27.03
N PRO A 500 0.80 -2.66 28.01
CA PRO A 500 -0.07 -1.53 27.69
C PRO A 500 0.65 -0.46 26.85
N VAL A 501 0.00 0.03 25.82
CA VAL A 501 0.41 1.24 25.10
C VAL A 501 -0.30 2.41 25.76
N ALA A 502 0.44 3.45 26.11
CA ALA A 502 -0.16 4.67 26.64
C ALA A 502 -0.95 5.33 25.52
N SER A 503 -2.27 5.39 25.67
CA SER A 503 -3.09 6.22 24.76
C SER A 503 -2.62 7.67 24.82
N LYS A 504 -2.28 8.25 23.68
CA LYS A 504 -2.12 9.73 23.62
C LYS A 504 -3.43 10.35 24.10
N PRO A 505 -3.39 11.41 24.95
CA PRO A 505 -4.59 12.16 25.26
C PRO A 505 -5.15 12.66 23.92
N THR A 506 -6.40 12.33 23.61
CA THR A 506 -7.13 13.01 22.54
C THR A 506 -7.16 14.49 22.90
N THR A 507 -6.27 15.28 22.36
CA THR A 507 -6.42 16.74 22.38
C THR A 507 -7.66 17.00 21.55
N GLY A 508 -8.75 17.40 22.24
CA GLY A 508 -9.98 17.83 21.58
C GLY A 508 -9.64 18.90 20.56
N GLY A 509 -9.42 18.49 19.35
CA GLY A 509 -9.16 19.32 18.19
C GLY A 509 -10.49 19.74 17.60
N ASP A 510 -10.61 21.02 17.47
CA ASP A 510 -11.67 21.77 16.82
C ASP A 510 -12.05 21.12 15.48
N THR A 511 -13.29 20.68 15.35
CA THR A 511 -13.86 20.19 14.11
C THR A 511 -14.09 21.35 13.15
N SER A 512 -13.09 21.71 12.39
CA SER A 512 -13.26 22.56 11.22
C SER A 512 -12.50 21.97 10.01
N GLY A 513 -13.21 21.20 9.24
CA GLY A 513 -13.29 21.15 7.80
C GLY A 513 -12.02 20.95 6.99
N GLY A 514 -11.90 19.80 6.38
CA GLY A 514 -10.99 19.53 5.28
C GLY A 514 -10.91 18.05 4.98
N GLY A 515 -12.07 17.43 4.70
CA GLY A 515 -12.10 16.05 4.23
C GLY A 515 -11.39 15.94 2.88
N LEU A 516 -10.21 15.37 2.86
CA LEU A 516 -9.65 14.75 1.67
C LEU A 516 -10.20 13.32 1.68
N HIS A 517 -11.31 13.13 0.95
CA HIS A 517 -11.79 11.80 0.63
C HIS A 517 -10.71 11.05 -0.14
N SER A 518 -10.24 9.95 0.41
CA SER A 518 -9.51 8.94 -0.35
C SER A 518 -10.51 8.20 -1.24
N ASP A 519 -10.34 8.34 -2.57
CA ASP A 519 -11.24 7.77 -3.60
C ASP A 519 -11.07 6.24 -3.77
N HIS A 520 -11.05 5.45 -2.70
CA HIS A 520 -10.90 4.00 -2.81
C HIS A 520 -11.94 3.16 -2.04
N ASP A 521 -12.96 3.77 -1.43
CA ASP A 521 -14.05 3.05 -0.76
C ASP A 521 -15.24 2.74 -1.68
N GLU A 522 -15.04 2.53 -2.97
CA GLU A 522 -16.12 2.18 -3.89
C GLU A 522 -15.82 0.91 -4.69
N VAL A 523 -15.61 -0.21 -4.00
CA VAL A 523 -15.65 -1.54 -4.64
C VAL A 523 -17.08 -2.10 -4.70
N ALA A 524 -18.07 -1.43 -4.14
CA ALA A 524 -19.45 -1.97 -4.07
C ALA A 524 -20.61 -0.96 -4.18
N GLU A 525 -20.43 0.26 -4.71
CA GLU A 525 -21.58 1.13 -5.04
C GLU A 525 -21.49 1.73 -6.45
#